data_97f7a4fe223306ddc24fb22764f712d9
#
_entry.id   97f7a4fe223306ddc24fb22764f712d9
#
_cell.length_a   1.000
_cell.length_b   1.000
_cell.length_c   1.000
_cell.angle_alpha   90.00
_cell.angle_beta   90.00
_cell.angle_gamma   90.00
#
_symmetry.space_group_name_H-M   'P 1'
#
loop_
_entity.id
_entity.type
_entity.pdbx_description
1 polymer ?
#
loop_
_entity_poly.entity_id
_entity_poly.type
_entity_poly.pdbx_seq_one_letter_code
_entity_poly.pdbx_strand_id
1 'polypeptide(L)'
;MNTVMTDKKSLFQRLLLWREKKIKDKHFILVLSFIVGIVTALAACLLKFLIEYIKHFLTENFDSTGVNWLYLVYPVVGIFLTGLFIRNVVRDDISHGVTKILYAISRRQSRIKRHNTWSSLFASAITIGFGGSVGAEAPIVLTGSAIGSNLGSAFKMEHRTLMLLVGCGAAGAVAGIFKAPIAGLVFTLEVLMIDLTMGSLLPLLVSSVTAATVAYIMHGTEAMFEFHMDEPFLMERIPAVILLGVLCGLVALYFTRTMNWIEGVFRRYSNPYIKLVIGGILLSVLIFLFPSLYGEGYDTIHMLLNGISAEDWDKVMDNSIFYGYGNLLLVYLALVVMFKVFATSATNGGGGCGGIFAPSLFLGCIAGFIFAHFCNGYSLAPVISDNIPEKNFALLGMAGMMSGVMHAPLTGIFLIAELTGGYDLFLPLMMVSVSAYLTIMIFEPHSIYSMRLAQKGELVTHHKDKSVLTLMNIESVVETDFEQVHPENDLGEMVKVISKAKRNMFPVVDARGVLLGIVVLDDIRNIIFRQELYHRFTVGRFMVVPPARIHIDDSMEEVMRKFDETKAWNLPVVDGEDKYKGFLSKSIVLNTYRQTLVDFSED
;
A
#
# COMPACT_ATOMS: atom_id res chain seq x y z
N MET A 1 45.45 -19.87 33.57
CA MET A 1 45.79 -18.76 32.70
C MET A 1 44.50 -18.45 31.90
N ASN A 2 43.60 -17.67 32.52
CA ASN A 2 42.29 -17.32 31.96
C ASN A 2 42.45 -16.04 31.18
N THR A 3 42.46 -16.16 29.86
CA THR A 3 42.41 -15.00 28.95
C THR A 3 40.95 -14.46 28.92
N VAL A 4 40.71 -13.42 29.68
CA VAL A 4 39.49 -12.63 29.63
C VAL A 4 39.51 -11.88 28.28
N MET A 5 38.81 -12.41 27.28
CA MET A 5 38.48 -11.66 26.07
C MET A 5 37.54 -10.51 26.46
N THR A 6 38.08 -9.33 26.61
CA THR A 6 37.30 -8.08 26.72
C THR A 6 36.69 -7.82 25.36
N ASP A 7 35.46 -8.28 25.23
CA ASP A 7 34.59 -8.00 24.08
C ASP A 7 34.36 -6.46 24.00
N LYS A 8 35.09 -5.79 23.12
CA LYS A 8 34.92 -4.35 22.86
C LYS A 8 33.53 -4.14 22.18
N LYS A 9 32.49 -4.08 23.02
CA LYS A 9 31.14 -3.70 22.53
C LYS A 9 31.27 -2.46 21.67
N SER A 10 30.73 -2.51 20.45
CA SER A 10 30.74 -1.39 19.52
C SER A 10 30.05 -0.16 20.17
N LEU A 11 30.41 1.06 19.79
CA LEU A 11 29.77 2.29 20.27
C LEU A 11 28.24 2.21 20.18
N PHE A 12 27.73 1.61 19.12
CA PHE A 12 26.31 1.39 18.89
C PHE A 12 25.69 0.42 19.91
N GLN A 13 26.38 -0.67 20.27
CA GLN A 13 25.89 -1.60 21.31
C GLN A 13 25.86 -0.95 22.69
N ARG A 14 26.80 -0.05 23.00
CA ARG A 14 26.79 0.73 24.26
C ARG A 14 25.60 1.69 24.29
N LEU A 15 25.29 2.32 23.16
CA LEU A 15 24.15 3.22 23.01
C LEU A 15 22.81 2.48 23.17
N LEU A 16 22.68 1.27 22.60
CA LEU A 16 21.49 0.42 22.78
C LEU A 16 21.26 0.07 24.26
N LEU A 17 22.31 -0.41 24.95
CA LEU A 17 22.21 -0.76 26.37
C LEU A 17 21.95 0.45 27.28
N TRP A 18 22.51 1.62 26.94
CA TRP A 18 22.24 2.86 27.66
C TRP A 18 20.77 3.28 27.50
N ARG A 19 20.24 3.17 26.26
CA ARG A 19 18.85 3.46 25.91
C ARG A 19 17.88 2.58 26.71
N GLU A 20 18.06 1.26 26.69
CA GLU A 20 17.23 0.30 27.42
C GLU A 20 17.15 0.58 28.92
N LYS A 21 18.25 1.08 29.51
CA LYS A 21 18.31 1.39 30.94
C LYS A 21 17.71 2.74 31.33
N LYS A 22 17.74 3.76 30.43
CA LYS A 22 17.41 5.14 30.81
C LYS A 22 16.17 5.73 30.17
N ILE A 23 15.72 5.21 29.02
CA ILE A 23 14.62 5.80 28.26
C ILE A 23 13.49 4.79 28.11
N LYS A 24 12.29 5.16 28.58
CA LYS A 24 11.07 4.36 28.37
C LYS A 24 10.76 4.27 26.86
N ASP A 25 10.29 3.12 26.40
CA ASP A 25 10.02 2.87 24.99
C ASP A 25 9.11 3.92 24.34
N LYS A 26 8.05 4.36 25.02
CA LYS A 26 7.13 5.40 24.54
C LYS A 26 7.85 6.72 24.18
N HIS A 27 8.76 7.18 25.02
CA HIS A 27 9.53 8.41 24.73
C HIS A 27 10.56 8.21 23.61
N PHE A 28 11.14 7.02 23.56
CA PHE A 28 12.11 6.72 22.52
C PHE A 28 11.46 6.65 21.12
N ILE A 29 10.25 6.11 21.03
CA ILE A 29 9.47 6.09 19.80
C ILE A 29 9.22 7.52 19.30
N LEU A 30 8.88 8.46 20.18
CA LEU A 30 8.68 9.87 19.80
C LEU A 30 9.97 10.51 19.24
N VAL A 31 11.13 10.22 19.87
CA VAL A 31 12.42 10.68 19.34
C VAL A 31 12.73 10.08 17.97
N LEU A 32 12.47 8.79 17.78
CA LEU A 32 12.64 8.16 16.49
C LEU A 32 11.69 8.73 15.43
N SER A 33 10.43 9.00 15.80
CA SER A 33 9.44 9.60 14.89
C SER A 33 9.86 11.00 14.45
N PHE A 34 10.42 11.80 15.36
CA PHE A 34 10.99 13.11 15.04
C PHE A 34 12.16 13.00 14.04
N ILE A 35 13.08 12.07 14.28
CA ILE A 35 14.22 11.82 13.37
C ILE A 35 13.72 11.32 12.00
N VAL A 36 12.77 10.38 11.98
CA VAL A 36 12.15 9.89 10.75
C VAL A 36 11.52 11.04 9.97
N GLY A 37 10.78 11.94 10.66
CA GLY A 37 10.18 13.11 10.05
C GLY A 37 11.21 14.02 9.36
N ILE A 38 12.31 14.35 10.04
CA ILE A 38 13.39 15.17 9.46
C ILE A 38 14.01 14.49 8.22
N VAL A 39 14.44 13.23 8.36
CA VAL A 39 15.14 12.52 7.27
C VAL A 39 14.23 12.32 6.07
N THR A 40 12.96 12.01 6.30
CA THR A 40 11.98 11.83 5.23
C THR A 40 11.66 13.15 4.53
N ALA A 41 11.53 14.25 5.27
CA ALA A 41 11.34 15.57 4.67
C ALA A 41 12.52 15.99 3.80
N LEU A 42 13.75 15.78 4.26
CA LEU A 42 14.94 16.05 3.44
C LEU A 42 14.95 15.19 2.16
N ALA A 43 14.53 13.93 2.24
CA ALA A 43 14.39 13.08 1.06
C ALA A 43 13.29 13.60 0.11
N ALA A 44 12.16 14.10 0.63
CA ALA A 44 11.09 14.70 -0.18
C ALA A 44 11.54 16.00 -0.86
N CYS A 45 12.24 16.87 -0.15
CA CYS A 45 12.83 18.09 -0.71
C CYS A 45 13.85 17.78 -1.80
N LEU A 46 14.71 16.78 -1.56
CA LEU A 46 15.70 16.34 -2.57
C LEU A 46 15.01 15.81 -3.83
N LEU A 47 13.94 15.01 -3.67
CA LEU A 47 13.19 14.48 -4.80
C LEU A 47 12.58 15.60 -5.64
N LYS A 48 11.89 16.57 -5.02
CA LYS A 48 11.33 17.73 -5.73
C LYS A 48 12.42 18.50 -6.47
N PHE A 49 13.50 18.83 -5.77
CA PHE A 49 14.62 19.54 -6.37
C PHE A 49 15.18 18.82 -7.61
N LEU A 50 15.37 17.50 -7.54
CA LEU A 50 15.86 16.72 -8.67
C LEU A 50 14.88 16.70 -9.85
N ILE A 51 13.59 16.56 -9.59
CA ILE A 51 12.55 16.59 -10.64
C ILE A 51 12.54 17.94 -11.33
N GLU A 52 12.48 19.04 -10.57
CA GLU A 52 12.47 20.41 -11.10
C GLU A 52 13.75 20.73 -11.86
N TYR A 53 14.91 20.36 -11.32
CA TYR A 53 16.20 20.56 -11.98
C TYR A 53 16.29 19.85 -13.33
N ILE A 54 15.89 18.57 -13.40
CA ILE A 54 15.90 17.80 -14.65
C ILE A 54 14.88 18.39 -15.63
N LYS A 55 13.66 18.71 -15.16
CA LYS A 55 12.61 19.30 -15.99
C LYS A 55 13.07 20.64 -16.56
N HIS A 56 13.58 21.55 -15.73
CA HIS A 56 14.07 22.86 -16.17
C HIS A 56 15.18 22.73 -17.21
N PHE A 57 16.18 21.88 -16.94
CA PHE A 57 17.28 21.61 -17.87
C PHE A 57 16.82 21.13 -19.25
N LEU A 58 15.77 20.32 -19.30
CA LEU A 58 15.24 19.75 -20.55
C LEU A 58 14.29 20.70 -21.29
N THR A 59 13.57 21.57 -20.57
CA THR A 59 12.47 22.37 -21.14
C THR A 59 12.76 23.87 -21.21
N GLU A 60 13.91 24.35 -20.71
CA GLU A 60 14.27 25.77 -20.67
C GLU A 60 14.24 26.46 -22.02
N ASN A 61 14.53 25.73 -23.10
CA ASN A 61 14.58 26.27 -24.47
C ASN A 61 13.35 25.93 -25.31
N PHE A 62 12.21 25.59 -24.67
CA PHE A 62 10.98 25.30 -25.40
C PHE A 62 10.27 26.61 -25.81
N ASP A 63 9.98 26.73 -27.10
CA ASP A 63 9.11 27.79 -27.59
C ASP A 63 7.67 27.49 -27.18
N SER A 64 6.96 28.47 -26.59
CA SER A 64 5.55 28.33 -26.19
C SER A 64 4.59 28.24 -27.38
N THR A 65 5.03 28.72 -28.55
CA THR A 65 4.22 28.83 -29.77
C THR A 65 4.57 27.75 -30.77
N GLY A 66 3.96 26.58 -30.64
CA GLY A 66 4.09 25.50 -31.62
C GLY A 66 4.42 24.13 -31.04
N VAL A 67 4.40 23.13 -31.90
CA VAL A 67 4.61 21.73 -31.49
C VAL A 67 6.10 21.46 -31.27
N ASN A 68 6.45 20.94 -30.08
CA ASN A 68 7.84 20.63 -29.76
C ASN A 68 8.14 19.12 -29.95
N TRP A 69 9.01 18.81 -30.92
CA TRP A 69 9.39 17.44 -31.28
C TRP A 69 10.18 16.71 -30.16
N LEU A 70 10.78 17.43 -29.21
CA LEU A 70 11.54 16.85 -28.11
C LEU A 70 10.64 16.07 -27.15
N TYR A 71 9.34 16.36 -27.11
CA TYR A 71 8.34 15.55 -26.39
C TYR A 71 8.24 14.10 -26.88
N LEU A 72 8.67 13.80 -28.11
CA LEU A 72 8.74 12.43 -28.60
C LEU A 72 9.97 11.66 -28.07
N VAL A 73 11.04 12.36 -27.68
CA VAL A 73 12.31 11.73 -27.33
C VAL A 73 12.48 11.61 -25.80
N TYR A 74 12.21 12.70 -25.06
CA TYR A 74 12.50 12.75 -23.63
C TYR A 74 11.83 11.65 -22.81
N PRO A 75 10.53 11.34 -22.98
CA PRO A 75 9.88 10.29 -22.19
C PRO A 75 10.49 8.91 -22.43
N VAL A 76 10.87 8.59 -23.69
CA VAL A 76 11.52 7.30 -24.01
C VAL A 76 12.87 7.20 -23.32
N VAL A 77 13.68 8.28 -23.40
CA VAL A 77 15.00 8.34 -22.75
C VAL A 77 14.86 8.21 -21.23
N GLY A 78 13.88 8.89 -20.63
CA GLY A 78 13.61 8.82 -19.20
C GLY A 78 13.26 7.41 -18.72
N ILE A 79 12.33 6.74 -19.40
CA ILE A 79 11.96 5.36 -19.07
C ILE A 79 13.14 4.42 -19.28
N PHE A 80 13.93 4.61 -20.35
CA PHE A 80 15.12 3.81 -20.63
C PHE A 80 16.16 3.95 -19.53
N LEU A 81 16.52 5.18 -19.15
CA LEU A 81 17.49 5.46 -18.08
C LEU A 81 17.02 4.90 -16.74
N THR A 82 15.74 5.05 -16.41
CA THR A 82 15.14 4.48 -15.20
C THR A 82 15.21 2.97 -15.22
N GLY A 83 14.84 2.32 -16.33
CA GLY A 83 14.90 0.87 -16.49
C GLY A 83 16.34 0.34 -16.37
N LEU A 84 17.32 1.05 -16.94
CA LEU A 84 18.73 0.72 -16.82
C LEU A 84 19.24 0.89 -15.38
N PHE A 85 18.84 1.94 -14.69
CA PHE A 85 19.15 2.17 -13.28
C PHE A 85 18.57 1.07 -12.39
N ILE A 86 17.30 0.72 -12.55
CA ILE A 86 16.65 -0.34 -11.78
C ILE A 86 17.34 -1.69 -12.01
N ARG A 87 17.67 -2.01 -13.26
CA ARG A 87 18.23 -3.30 -13.64
C ARG A 87 19.68 -3.49 -13.21
N ASN A 88 20.51 -2.46 -13.36
CA ASN A 88 21.95 -2.58 -13.13
C ASN A 88 22.35 -2.24 -11.69
N VAL A 89 21.70 -1.23 -11.08
CA VAL A 89 22.05 -0.71 -9.76
C VAL A 89 21.17 -1.32 -8.67
N VAL A 90 19.85 -1.24 -8.83
CA VAL A 90 18.89 -1.65 -7.78
C VAL A 90 18.71 -3.16 -7.75
N ARG A 91 18.55 -3.79 -8.90
CA ARG A 91 18.35 -5.24 -9.10
C ARG A 91 17.16 -5.81 -8.32
N ASP A 92 16.15 -4.98 -8.11
CA ASP A 92 14.90 -5.34 -7.44
C ASP A 92 13.76 -4.56 -8.09
N ASP A 93 12.54 -5.11 -8.00
CA ASP A 93 11.37 -4.37 -8.44
C ASP A 93 11.06 -3.24 -7.44
N ILE A 94 10.93 -2.00 -7.88
CA ILE A 94 10.56 -0.83 -7.08
C ILE A 94 9.25 -0.18 -7.54
N SER A 95 8.54 -0.80 -8.49
CA SER A 95 7.22 -0.36 -8.92
C SER A 95 6.19 -0.50 -7.79
N HIS A 96 5.10 0.26 -7.86
CA HIS A 96 3.96 0.19 -6.95
C HIS A 96 4.31 0.36 -5.45
N GLY A 97 4.99 1.45 -5.10
CA GLY A 97 5.53 1.71 -3.77
C GLY A 97 4.55 1.46 -2.61
N VAL A 98 3.32 1.99 -2.66
CA VAL A 98 2.31 1.83 -1.60
C VAL A 98 1.89 0.37 -1.43
N THR A 99 1.65 -0.36 -2.51
CA THR A 99 1.32 -1.81 -2.45
C THR A 99 2.43 -2.62 -1.79
N LYS A 100 3.71 -2.24 -1.98
CA LYS A 100 4.86 -2.89 -1.32
C LYS A 100 4.92 -2.62 0.16
N ILE A 101 4.54 -1.41 0.59
CA ILE A 101 4.45 -1.09 2.01
C ILE A 101 3.37 -1.93 2.66
N LEU A 102 2.18 -2.00 2.05
CA LEU A 102 1.09 -2.85 2.51
C LEU A 102 1.51 -4.34 2.60
N TYR A 103 2.23 -4.83 1.59
CA TYR A 103 2.78 -6.19 1.61
C TYR A 103 3.81 -6.39 2.73
N ALA A 104 4.69 -5.41 2.97
CA ALA A 104 5.68 -5.49 4.04
C ALA A 104 5.01 -5.51 5.43
N ILE A 105 3.96 -4.71 5.63
CA ILE A 105 3.16 -4.72 6.85
C ILE A 105 2.48 -6.07 7.05
N SER A 106 1.82 -6.59 5.99
CA SER A 106 1.02 -7.82 6.06
C SER A 106 1.85 -9.10 6.18
N ARG A 107 2.99 -9.20 5.49
CA ARG A 107 3.73 -10.47 5.32
C ARG A 107 5.18 -10.46 5.76
N ARG A 108 5.79 -9.28 5.94
CA ARG A 108 7.23 -9.16 6.23
C ARG A 108 7.54 -8.50 7.58
N GLN A 109 6.62 -8.55 8.51
CA GLN A 109 6.80 -7.93 9.83
C GLN A 109 7.27 -6.47 9.73
N SER A 110 6.71 -5.71 8.78
CA SER A 110 7.05 -4.31 8.51
C SER A 110 8.52 -4.05 8.13
N ARG A 111 9.24 -5.07 7.65
CA ARG A 111 10.64 -4.94 7.21
C ARG A 111 10.72 -4.62 5.73
N ILE A 112 11.26 -3.46 5.41
CA ILE A 112 11.46 -2.97 4.04
C ILE A 112 12.96 -3.02 3.71
N LYS A 113 13.31 -3.48 2.50
CA LYS A 113 14.71 -3.60 2.05
C LYS A 113 15.41 -2.24 2.09
N ARG A 114 16.69 -2.22 2.51
CA ARG A 114 17.47 -0.98 2.71
C ARG A 114 17.61 -0.12 1.47
N HIS A 115 17.77 -0.71 0.28
CA HIS A 115 17.91 0.09 -0.93
C HIS A 115 16.70 1.00 -1.22
N ASN A 116 15.49 0.67 -0.74
CA ASN A 116 14.30 1.51 -0.94
C ASN A 116 14.39 2.87 -0.22
N THR A 117 15.37 3.08 0.67
CA THR A 117 15.61 4.40 1.29
C THR A 117 16.13 5.45 0.30
N TRP A 118 16.61 5.04 -0.88
CA TRP A 118 17.14 5.94 -1.91
C TRP A 118 16.76 5.54 -3.34
N SER A 119 16.61 4.24 -3.63
CA SER A 119 16.43 3.74 -5.00
C SER A 119 15.15 4.25 -5.67
N SER A 120 14.06 4.29 -4.91
CA SER A 120 12.76 4.77 -5.38
C SER A 120 12.79 6.27 -5.69
N LEU A 121 13.49 7.05 -4.86
CA LEU A 121 13.68 8.49 -5.03
C LEU A 121 14.40 8.81 -6.36
N PHE A 122 15.57 8.22 -6.61
CA PHE A 122 16.33 8.50 -7.83
C PHE A 122 15.63 7.99 -9.09
N ALA A 123 15.02 6.79 -9.03
CA ALA A 123 14.30 6.24 -10.16
C ALA A 123 13.11 7.12 -10.57
N SER A 124 12.35 7.63 -9.60
CA SER A 124 11.21 8.52 -9.89
C SER A 124 11.65 9.90 -10.33
N ALA A 125 12.73 10.46 -9.77
CA ALA A 125 13.28 11.74 -10.23
C ALA A 125 13.65 11.70 -11.73
N ILE A 126 14.30 10.63 -12.19
CA ILE A 126 14.62 10.45 -13.61
C ILE A 126 13.33 10.28 -14.42
N THR A 127 12.41 9.37 -13.98
CA THR A 127 11.18 9.12 -14.73
C THR A 127 10.37 10.39 -14.93
N ILE A 128 10.08 11.13 -13.86
CA ILE A 128 9.20 12.30 -13.87
C ILE A 128 9.89 13.50 -14.55
N GLY A 129 11.16 13.75 -14.23
CA GLY A 129 11.93 14.85 -14.81
C GLY A 129 12.04 14.76 -16.33
N PHE A 130 12.10 13.55 -16.89
CA PHE A 130 12.07 13.33 -18.34
C PHE A 130 10.64 13.23 -18.92
N GLY A 131 9.62 13.54 -18.14
CA GLY A 131 8.23 13.63 -18.61
C GLY A 131 7.39 12.39 -18.41
N GLY A 132 7.83 11.40 -17.62
CA GLY A 132 6.97 10.28 -17.24
C GLY A 132 5.70 10.76 -16.55
N SER A 133 4.53 10.34 -17.06
CA SER A 133 3.20 10.82 -16.64
C SER A 133 2.71 10.15 -15.35
N VAL A 134 3.44 10.36 -14.25
CA VAL A 134 3.24 9.72 -12.93
C VAL A 134 3.59 10.70 -11.81
N GLY A 135 3.23 10.38 -10.57
CA GLY A 135 3.50 11.23 -9.40
C GLY A 135 4.69 10.76 -8.57
N ALA A 136 5.30 11.69 -7.85
CA ALA A 136 6.44 11.47 -6.95
C ALA A 136 6.03 10.88 -5.58
N GLU A 137 4.74 10.89 -5.23
CA GLU A 137 4.25 10.62 -3.88
C GLU A 137 4.46 9.14 -3.47
N ALA A 138 4.07 8.19 -4.31
CA ALA A 138 4.24 6.77 -3.98
C ALA A 138 5.73 6.37 -3.83
N PRO A 139 6.66 6.82 -4.69
CA PRO A 139 8.09 6.68 -4.47
C PRO A 139 8.60 7.28 -3.16
N ILE A 140 8.19 8.49 -2.81
CA ILE A 140 8.66 9.11 -1.56
C ILE A 140 8.04 8.45 -0.33
N VAL A 141 6.78 8.03 -0.39
CA VAL A 141 6.13 7.28 0.68
C VAL A 141 6.86 5.95 0.92
N LEU A 142 7.27 5.24 -0.15
CA LEU A 142 8.10 4.04 -0.03
C LEU A 142 9.46 4.35 0.59
N THR A 143 10.10 5.43 0.18
CA THR A 143 11.39 5.90 0.72
C THR A 143 11.27 6.22 2.21
N GLY A 144 10.28 7.02 2.61
CA GLY A 144 10.05 7.37 4.02
C GLY A 144 9.72 6.15 4.87
N SER A 145 8.84 5.27 4.39
CA SER A 145 8.51 4.01 5.06
C SER A 145 9.74 3.10 5.22
N ALA A 146 10.62 3.05 4.20
CA ALA A 146 11.88 2.31 4.29
C ALA A 146 12.84 2.94 5.30
N ILE A 147 12.90 4.27 5.41
CA ILE A 147 13.69 4.98 6.44
C ILE A 147 13.19 4.57 7.83
N GLY A 148 11.87 4.68 8.10
CA GLY A 148 11.26 4.27 9.36
C GLY A 148 11.53 2.81 9.71
N SER A 149 11.31 1.90 8.76
CA SER A 149 11.56 0.45 8.91
C SER A 149 13.02 0.14 9.24
N ASN A 150 13.97 0.74 8.50
CA ASN A 150 15.39 0.45 8.69
C ASN A 150 15.94 1.08 9.97
N LEU A 151 15.46 2.28 10.34
CA LEU A 151 15.83 2.91 11.60
C LEU A 151 15.33 2.07 12.79
N GLY A 152 14.05 1.66 12.80
CA GLY A 152 13.49 0.81 13.85
C GLY A 152 14.19 -0.56 13.92
N SER A 153 14.51 -1.17 12.77
CA SER A 153 15.26 -2.42 12.71
C SER A 153 16.68 -2.30 13.27
N ALA A 154 17.36 -1.16 13.03
CA ALA A 154 18.69 -0.89 13.61
C ALA A 154 18.64 -0.84 15.14
N PHE A 155 17.59 -0.31 15.73
CA PHE A 155 17.36 -0.27 17.17
C PHE A 155 16.67 -1.54 17.72
N LYS A 156 16.52 -2.60 16.89
CA LYS A 156 15.92 -3.89 17.26
C LYS A 156 14.52 -3.77 17.85
N MET A 157 13.73 -2.86 17.31
CA MET A 157 12.35 -2.65 17.75
C MET A 157 11.46 -3.83 17.36
N GLU A 158 10.43 -4.09 18.17
CA GLU A 158 9.41 -5.10 17.93
C GLU A 158 8.56 -4.78 16.68
N HIS A 159 7.89 -5.79 16.14
CA HIS A 159 7.09 -5.68 14.92
C HIS A 159 6.09 -4.51 14.96
N ARG A 160 5.36 -4.36 16.07
CA ARG A 160 4.36 -3.30 16.26
C ARG A 160 4.99 -1.91 16.18
N THR A 161 6.10 -1.69 16.88
CA THR A 161 6.85 -0.42 16.81
C THR A 161 7.44 -0.20 15.43
N LEU A 162 7.89 -1.29 14.75
CA LEU A 162 8.36 -1.19 13.37
C LEU A 162 7.24 -0.72 12.43
N MET A 163 6.04 -1.30 12.56
CA MET A 163 4.87 -0.90 11.76
C MET A 163 4.54 0.58 11.99
N LEU A 164 4.57 1.04 13.24
CA LEU A 164 4.35 2.44 13.58
C LEU A 164 5.40 3.37 12.96
N LEU A 165 6.69 2.99 13.00
CA LEU A 165 7.76 3.78 12.39
C LEU A 165 7.69 3.78 10.84
N VAL A 166 7.22 2.69 10.22
CA VAL A 166 6.88 2.65 8.79
C VAL A 166 5.79 3.68 8.48
N GLY A 167 4.75 3.73 9.32
CA GLY A 167 3.71 4.76 9.23
C GLY A 167 4.24 6.17 9.44
N CYS A 168 5.11 6.40 10.42
CA CYS A 168 5.77 7.70 10.64
C CYS A 168 6.54 8.15 9.39
N GLY A 169 7.24 7.22 8.73
CA GLY A 169 7.93 7.49 7.47
C GLY A 169 6.98 7.85 6.33
N ALA A 170 5.85 7.16 6.23
CA ALA A 170 4.82 7.46 5.23
C ALA A 170 4.16 8.82 5.48
N ALA A 171 3.73 9.07 6.73
CA ALA A 171 3.14 10.34 7.13
C ALA A 171 4.09 11.52 6.87
N GLY A 172 5.37 11.36 7.27
CA GLY A 172 6.41 12.36 7.01
C GLY A 172 6.68 12.57 5.52
N ALA A 173 6.57 11.53 4.69
CA ALA A 173 6.75 11.64 3.24
C ALA A 173 5.66 12.49 2.59
N VAL A 174 4.38 12.20 2.90
CA VAL A 174 3.24 12.97 2.39
C VAL A 174 3.29 14.41 2.91
N ALA A 175 3.54 14.58 4.23
CA ALA A 175 3.65 15.90 4.83
C ALA A 175 4.81 16.73 4.27
N GLY A 176 5.95 16.09 3.99
CA GLY A 176 7.13 16.75 3.44
C GLY A 176 6.99 17.17 1.97
N ILE A 177 6.32 16.34 1.15
CA ILE A 177 6.16 16.67 -0.27
C ILE A 177 5.07 17.70 -0.51
N PHE A 178 3.99 17.68 0.28
CA PHE A 178 2.83 18.55 0.11
C PHE A 178 2.74 19.70 1.10
N LYS A 179 3.62 19.77 2.10
CA LYS A 179 3.51 20.69 3.24
C LYS A 179 2.20 20.51 4.01
N ALA A 180 1.64 19.31 4.06
CA ALA A 180 0.30 18.96 4.52
C ALA A 180 0.38 17.93 5.68
N PRO A 181 0.55 18.38 6.95
CA PRO A 181 0.78 17.47 8.07
C PRO A 181 -0.45 16.63 8.44
N ILE A 182 -1.65 17.15 8.38
CA ILE A 182 -2.88 16.40 8.70
C ILE A 182 -3.14 15.38 7.61
N ALA A 183 -3.00 15.76 6.33
CA ALA A 183 -3.15 14.84 5.22
C ALA A 183 -2.14 13.68 5.29
N GLY A 184 -0.89 13.94 5.69
CA GLY A 184 0.12 12.90 5.87
C GLY A 184 -0.25 11.88 6.94
N LEU A 185 -0.76 12.36 8.08
CA LEU A 185 -1.26 11.52 9.16
C LEU A 185 -2.44 10.66 8.68
N VAL A 186 -3.46 11.30 8.10
CA VAL A 186 -4.69 10.64 7.67
C VAL A 186 -4.44 9.65 6.53
N PHE A 187 -3.56 9.97 5.58
CA PHE A 187 -3.11 9.05 4.54
C PHE A 187 -2.59 7.73 5.13
N THR A 188 -1.82 7.81 6.19
CA THR A 188 -1.25 6.64 6.85
C THR A 188 -2.33 5.75 7.47
N LEU A 189 -3.37 6.35 8.03
CA LEU A 189 -4.49 5.62 8.62
C LEU A 189 -5.40 4.98 7.56
N GLU A 190 -5.76 5.73 6.51
CA GLU A 190 -6.70 5.25 5.49
C GLU A 190 -6.03 4.34 4.45
N VAL A 191 -4.88 4.75 3.90
CA VAL A 191 -4.26 4.04 2.79
C VAL A 191 -3.36 2.91 3.25
N LEU A 192 -2.60 3.10 4.33
CA LEU A 192 -1.75 2.03 4.89
C LEU A 192 -2.48 1.18 5.93
N MET A 193 -3.73 1.53 6.27
CA MET A 193 -4.60 0.77 7.18
C MET A 193 -3.95 0.54 8.56
N ILE A 194 -3.20 1.52 9.06
CA ILE A 194 -2.60 1.46 10.39
C ILE A 194 -3.67 1.82 11.43
N ASP A 195 -3.80 1.00 12.47
CA ASP A 195 -4.82 1.21 13.51
C ASP A 195 -4.64 2.54 14.25
N LEU A 196 -5.76 3.26 14.39
CA LEU A 196 -5.83 4.50 15.16
C LEU A 196 -5.93 4.16 16.65
N THR A 197 -4.82 4.22 17.35
CA THR A 197 -4.75 4.14 18.80
C THR A 197 -4.12 5.42 19.36
N MET A 198 -4.37 5.73 20.64
CA MET A 198 -3.68 6.88 21.28
C MET A 198 -2.16 6.72 21.26
N GLY A 199 -1.66 5.48 21.27
CA GLY A 199 -0.23 5.19 21.19
C GLY A 199 0.35 5.44 19.80
N SER A 200 -0.42 5.26 18.72
CA SER A 200 0.04 5.46 17.34
C SER A 200 -0.13 6.90 16.86
N LEU A 201 -1.16 7.59 17.32
CA LEU A 201 -1.51 8.94 16.85
C LEU A 201 -0.37 9.95 17.08
N LEU A 202 0.16 10.00 18.31
CA LEU A 202 1.17 11.00 18.68
C LEU A 202 2.50 10.85 17.92
N PRO A 203 3.09 9.65 17.77
CA PRO A 203 4.28 9.45 16.93
C PRO A 203 4.06 9.82 15.45
N LEU A 204 2.91 9.47 14.87
CA LEU A 204 2.56 9.83 13.50
C LEU A 204 2.47 11.35 13.34
N LEU A 205 1.79 12.02 14.27
CA LEU A 205 1.65 13.48 14.27
C LEU A 205 3.01 14.17 14.42
N VAL A 206 3.86 13.71 15.34
CA VAL A 206 5.22 14.25 15.52
C VAL A 206 6.02 14.16 14.22
N SER A 207 6.01 12.99 13.57
CA SER A 207 6.72 12.81 12.29
C SER A 207 6.17 13.71 11.19
N SER A 208 4.86 13.77 11.05
CA SER A 208 4.17 14.53 10.02
C SER A 208 4.41 16.06 10.18
N VAL A 209 4.17 16.59 11.39
CA VAL A 209 4.40 18.02 11.68
C VAL A 209 5.87 18.39 11.52
N THR A 210 6.78 17.55 12.00
CA THR A 210 8.23 17.78 11.83
C THR A 210 8.60 17.83 10.35
N ALA A 211 8.07 16.90 9.55
CA ALA A 211 8.36 16.85 8.13
C ALA A 211 7.81 18.08 7.38
N ALA A 212 6.58 18.50 7.66
CA ALA A 212 6.01 19.71 7.10
C ALA A 212 6.82 20.96 7.50
N THR A 213 7.23 21.05 8.78
CA THR A 213 8.06 22.16 9.27
C THR A 213 9.40 22.25 8.53
N VAL A 214 10.08 21.12 8.34
CA VAL A 214 11.33 21.06 7.55
C VAL A 214 11.08 21.49 6.10
N ALA A 215 9.98 21.03 5.49
CA ALA A 215 9.61 21.43 4.13
C ALA A 215 9.32 22.94 4.03
N TYR A 216 8.63 23.55 5.01
CA TYR A 216 8.43 24.99 5.07
C TYR A 216 9.74 25.78 5.19
N ILE A 217 10.69 25.29 5.98
CA ILE A 217 12.02 25.93 6.12
C ILE A 217 12.79 25.88 4.80
N MET A 218 12.68 24.79 4.04
CA MET A 218 13.45 24.57 2.81
C MET A 218 12.85 25.26 1.59
N HIS A 219 11.50 25.30 1.47
CA HIS A 219 10.78 25.75 0.27
C HIS A 219 9.81 26.92 0.53
N GLY A 220 9.95 27.60 1.67
CA GLY A 220 9.06 28.72 2.03
C GLY A 220 7.68 28.29 2.54
N THR A 221 6.89 29.27 2.97
CA THR A 221 5.59 29.05 3.63
C THR A 221 4.39 29.09 2.68
N GLU A 222 4.60 29.37 1.41
CA GLU A 222 3.54 29.43 0.41
C GLU A 222 2.83 28.09 0.24
N ALA A 223 1.52 28.10 0.08
CA ALA A 223 0.73 26.93 -0.25
C ALA A 223 1.15 26.38 -1.61
N MET A 224 0.98 25.08 -1.84
CA MET A 224 1.39 24.45 -3.10
C MET A 224 0.52 24.95 -4.26
N PHE A 225 -0.76 25.20 -4.01
CA PHE A 225 -1.66 25.85 -4.94
C PHE A 225 -2.12 27.16 -4.33
N GLU A 226 -1.69 28.28 -4.92
CA GLU A 226 -2.26 29.57 -4.60
C GLU A 226 -3.72 29.55 -5.05
N PHE A 227 -4.63 29.66 -4.11
CA PHE A 227 -6.05 29.68 -4.35
C PHE A 227 -6.67 30.89 -3.66
N HIS A 228 -7.25 31.75 -4.45
CA HIS A 228 -8.09 32.83 -3.95
C HIS A 228 -9.54 32.46 -4.22
N MET A 229 -10.32 32.38 -3.17
CA MET A 229 -11.74 32.08 -3.28
C MET A 229 -12.48 33.31 -3.84
N ASP A 230 -12.92 33.21 -5.12
CA ASP A 230 -13.63 34.29 -5.78
C ASP A 230 -15.06 34.43 -5.21
N GLU A 231 -15.69 33.29 -4.87
CA GLU A 231 -17.06 33.23 -4.32
C GLU A 231 -17.16 32.21 -3.17
N PRO A 232 -17.87 32.57 -2.07
CA PRO A 232 -18.13 31.66 -0.98
C PRO A 232 -19.02 30.49 -1.44
N PHE A 233 -18.96 29.37 -0.72
CA PHE A 233 -19.83 28.24 -1.00
C PHE A 233 -21.30 28.57 -0.64
N LEU A 234 -22.19 28.40 -1.61
CA LEU A 234 -23.63 28.57 -1.44
C LEU A 234 -24.30 27.21 -1.26
N MET A 235 -25.27 27.13 -0.32
CA MET A 235 -25.99 25.86 -0.03
C MET A 235 -26.82 25.37 -1.23
N GLU A 236 -27.24 26.27 -2.12
CA GLU A 236 -27.95 25.94 -3.37
C GLU A 236 -27.12 25.08 -4.32
N ARG A 237 -25.79 25.09 -4.18
CA ARG A 237 -24.84 24.30 -5.00
C ARG A 237 -24.66 22.86 -4.50
N ILE A 238 -25.33 22.45 -3.41
CA ILE A 238 -25.22 21.07 -2.87
C ILE A 238 -25.56 20.00 -3.92
N PRO A 239 -26.64 20.09 -4.71
CA PRO A 239 -26.94 19.09 -5.73
C PRO A 239 -25.81 18.93 -6.75
N ALA A 240 -25.22 20.05 -7.19
CA ALA A 240 -24.10 20.07 -8.12
C ALA A 240 -22.86 19.38 -7.53
N VAL A 241 -22.56 19.61 -6.24
CA VAL A 241 -21.44 18.97 -5.54
C VAL A 241 -21.63 17.45 -5.43
N ILE A 242 -22.83 16.99 -5.10
CA ILE A 242 -23.14 15.55 -5.04
C ILE A 242 -23.00 14.92 -6.43
N LEU A 243 -23.53 15.58 -7.47
CA LEU A 243 -23.43 15.09 -8.85
C LEU A 243 -21.99 15.04 -9.33
N LEU A 244 -21.17 16.06 -9.00
CA LEU A 244 -19.73 16.03 -9.25
C LEU A 244 -19.07 14.85 -8.53
N GLY A 245 -19.45 14.55 -7.29
CA GLY A 245 -18.95 13.39 -6.55
C GLY A 245 -19.25 12.06 -7.25
N VAL A 246 -20.48 11.88 -7.74
CA VAL A 246 -20.87 10.72 -8.54
C VAL A 246 -20.04 10.64 -9.83
N LEU A 247 -19.87 11.75 -10.54
CA LEU A 247 -19.03 11.81 -11.74
C LEU A 247 -17.57 11.42 -11.43
N CYS A 248 -16.98 11.97 -10.38
CA CYS A 248 -15.64 11.61 -9.94
C CYS A 248 -15.51 10.11 -9.58
N GLY A 249 -16.53 9.53 -8.94
CA GLY A 249 -16.58 8.10 -8.67
C GLY A 249 -16.60 7.25 -9.94
N LEU A 250 -17.33 7.66 -10.99
CA LEU A 250 -17.35 6.98 -12.29
C LEU A 250 -16.03 7.15 -13.06
N VAL A 251 -15.41 8.32 -13.02
CA VAL A 251 -14.08 8.56 -13.61
C VAL A 251 -13.02 7.74 -12.87
N ALA A 252 -13.12 7.63 -11.53
CA ALA A 252 -12.24 6.78 -10.73
C ALA A 252 -12.39 5.29 -11.10
N LEU A 253 -13.61 4.83 -11.36
CA LEU A 253 -13.89 3.48 -11.83
C LEU A 253 -13.24 3.23 -13.20
N TYR A 254 -13.42 4.16 -14.14
CA TYR A 254 -12.77 4.12 -15.45
C TYR A 254 -11.25 4.04 -15.29
N PHE A 255 -10.66 4.92 -14.49
CA PHE A 255 -9.22 4.97 -14.25
C PHE A 255 -8.70 3.64 -13.68
N THR A 256 -9.33 3.13 -12.62
CA THR A 256 -8.90 1.91 -11.93
C THR A 256 -8.99 0.67 -12.83
N ARG A 257 -10.10 0.49 -13.54
CA ARG A 257 -10.29 -0.66 -14.45
C ARG A 257 -9.36 -0.61 -15.64
N THR A 258 -9.24 0.54 -16.28
CA THR A 258 -8.39 0.72 -17.46
C THR A 258 -6.92 0.54 -17.09
N MET A 259 -6.46 1.09 -15.96
CA MET A 259 -5.10 0.91 -15.48
C MET A 259 -4.78 -0.57 -15.23
N ASN A 260 -5.65 -1.28 -14.50
CA ASN A 260 -5.47 -2.71 -14.23
C ASN A 260 -5.46 -3.55 -15.52
N TRP A 261 -6.30 -3.20 -16.49
CA TRP A 261 -6.32 -3.87 -17.79
C TRP A 261 -5.01 -3.66 -18.57
N ILE A 262 -4.53 -2.43 -18.70
CA ILE A 262 -3.28 -2.12 -19.41
C ILE A 262 -2.09 -2.79 -18.72
N GLU A 263 -2.00 -2.74 -17.39
CA GLU A 263 -0.95 -3.45 -16.66
C GLU A 263 -1.02 -4.96 -16.89
N GLY A 264 -2.22 -5.53 -16.98
CA GLY A 264 -2.43 -6.93 -17.38
C GLY A 264 -1.85 -7.23 -18.76
N VAL A 265 -1.97 -6.30 -19.72
CA VAL A 265 -1.35 -6.41 -21.05
C VAL A 265 0.17 -6.38 -20.96
N PHE A 266 0.74 -5.41 -20.20
CA PHE A 266 2.20 -5.33 -20.03
C PHE A 266 2.79 -6.56 -19.32
N ARG A 267 2.06 -7.20 -18.40
CA ARG A 267 2.51 -8.44 -17.73
C ARG A 267 2.67 -9.63 -18.68
N ARG A 268 1.94 -9.67 -19.81
CA ARG A 268 2.07 -10.76 -20.81
C ARG A 268 3.43 -10.77 -21.52
N TYR A 269 4.10 -9.62 -21.57
CA TYR A 269 5.43 -9.54 -22.17
C TYR A 269 6.48 -9.81 -21.08
N SER A 270 7.32 -10.83 -21.28
CA SER A 270 8.43 -11.14 -20.37
C SER A 270 9.68 -10.28 -20.62
N ASN A 271 9.88 -9.85 -21.88
CA ASN A 271 11.05 -9.07 -22.28
C ASN A 271 10.90 -7.59 -21.87
N PRO A 272 11.77 -7.04 -20.99
CA PRO A 272 11.69 -5.66 -20.53
C PRO A 272 11.93 -4.63 -21.65
N TYR A 273 12.70 -4.96 -22.68
CA TYR A 273 12.94 -4.06 -23.82
C TYR A 273 11.69 -3.88 -24.68
N ILE A 274 10.89 -4.94 -24.85
CA ILE A 274 9.60 -4.84 -25.55
C ILE A 274 8.64 -3.94 -24.78
N LYS A 275 8.58 -4.09 -23.44
CA LYS A 275 7.78 -3.22 -22.57
C LYS A 275 8.19 -1.77 -22.70
N LEU A 276 9.49 -1.50 -22.69
CA LEU A 276 10.06 -0.16 -22.86
C LEU A 276 9.67 0.46 -24.19
N VAL A 277 9.83 -0.29 -25.28
CA VAL A 277 9.50 0.22 -26.62
C VAL A 277 8.00 0.53 -26.73
N ILE A 278 7.13 -0.40 -26.31
CA ILE A 278 5.67 -0.19 -26.36
C ILE A 278 5.26 0.97 -25.44
N GLY A 279 5.72 0.96 -24.20
CA GLY A 279 5.38 2.01 -23.22
C GLY A 279 5.96 3.37 -23.60
N GLY A 280 7.22 3.40 -24.03
CA GLY A 280 7.90 4.62 -24.44
C GLY A 280 7.26 5.27 -25.67
N ILE A 281 6.97 4.51 -26.73
CA ILE A 281 6.30 5.04 -27.94
C ILE A 281 4.90 5.55 -27.58
N LEU A 282 4.11 4.76 -26.86
CA LEU A 282 2.77 5.15 -26.47
C LEU A 282 2.79 6.45 -25.64
N LEU A 283 3.66 6.52 -24.64
CA LEU A 283 3.79 7.71 -23.79
C LEU A 283 4.23 8.93 -24.61
N SER A 284 5.24 8.78 -25.46
CA SER A 284 5.76 9.89 -26.28
C SER A 284 4.73 10.45 -27.24
N VAL A 285 3.99 9.58 -27.92
CA VAL A 285 2.90 10.01 -28.82
C VAL A 285 1.80 10.74 -28.04
N LEU A 286 1.43 10.23 -26.85
CA LEU A 286 0.42 10.89 -26.03
C LEU A 286 0.88 12.26 -25.52
N ILE A 287 2.13 12.40 -25.08
CA ILE A 287 2.66 13.69 -24.61
C ILE A 287 2.84 14.67 -25.77
N PHE A 288 3.22 14.18 -26.95
CA PHE A 288 3.32 15.02 -28.14
C PHE A 288 1.97 15.59 -28.57
N LEU A 289 0.89 14.79 -28.48
CA LEU A 289 -0.47 15.24 -28.78
C LEU A 289 -1.05 16.10 -27.65
N PHE A 290 -0.73 15.77 -26.41
CA PHE A 290 -1.27 16.39 -25.20
C PHE A 290 -0.13 16.71 -24.22
N PRO A 291 0.59 17.84 -24.39
CA PRO A 291 1.71 18.23 -23.51
C PRO A 291 1.33 18.35 -22.03
N SER A 292 0.06 18.62 -21.71
CA SER A 292 -0.47 18.60 -20.34
C SER A 292 -0.29 17.24 -19.62
N LEU A 293 0.01 16.16 -20.36
CA LEU A 293 0.31 14.84 -19.79
C LEU A 293 1.78 14.70 -19.33
N TYR A 294 2.65 15.68 -19.62
CA TYR A 294 4.06 15.66 -19.25
C TYR A 294 4.25 15.74 -17.73
N GLY A 295 4.98 14.79 -17.15
CA GLY A 295 5.29 14.76 -15.73
C GLY A 295 4.05 14.59 -14.84
N GLU A 296 4.02 15.28 -13.71
CA GLU A 296 2.97 15.20 -12.69
C GLU A 296 1.67 15.88 -13.11
N GLY A 297 1.76 16.95 -13.94
CA GLY A 297 0.63 17.74 -14.42
C GLY A 297 0.25 18.94 -13.53
N TYR A 298 1.07 19.28 -12.54
CA TYR A 298 0.80 20.41 -11.63
C TYR A 298 0.75 21.76 -12.33
N ASP A 299 1.51 21.95 -13.40
CA ASP A 299 1.45 23.19 -14.20
C ASP A 299 0.04 23.43 -14.77
N THR A 300 -0.58 22.39 -15.31
CA THR A 300 -1.97 22.45 -15.81
C THR A 300 -2.95 22.75 -14.68
N ILE A 301 -2.78 22.15 -13.51
CA ILE A 301 -3.60 22.45 -12.32
C ILE A 301 -3.47 23.92 -11.95
N HIS A 302 -2.25 24.47 -11.90
CA HIS A 302 -2.00 25.89 -11.63
C HIS A 302 -2.69 26.81 -12.65
N MET A 303 -2.60 26.48 -13.94
CA MET A 303 -3.25 27.27 -14.99
C MET A 303 -4.78 27.27 -14.84
N LEU A 304 -5.40 26.14 -14.51
CA LEU A 304 -6.85 26.05 -14.32
C LEU A 304 -7.33 26.75 -13.06
N LEU A 305 -6.55 26.72 -11.96
CA LEU A 305 -6.91 27.35 -10.69
C LEU A 305 -6.65 28.86 -10.67
N ASN A 306 -5.62 29.34 -11.37
CA ASN A 306 -5.20 30.73 -11.34
C ASN A 306 -5.65 31.53 -12.57
N GLY A 307 -6.13 30.87 -13.63
CA GLY A 307 -6.67 31.56 -14.81
C GLY A 307 -7.88 32.43 -14.45
N ILE A 308 -7.92 33.65 -14.96
CA ILE A 308 -9.00 34.62 -14.71
C ILE A 308 -9.88 34.76 -15.97
N SER A 309 -9.30 34.56 -17.15
CA SER A 309 -9.97 34.70 -18.43
C SER A 309 -9.88 33.43 -19.28
N ALA A 310 -10.75 33.33 -20.29
CA ALA A 310 -10.68 32.25 -21.26
C ALA A 310 -9.31 32.15 -21.94
N GLU A 311 -8.64 33.27 -22.18
CA GLU A 311 -7.29 33.33 -22.77
C GLU A 311 -6.23 32.72 -21.87
N ASP A 312 -6.40 32.82 -20.53
CA ASP A 312 -5.46 32.18 -19.59
C ASP A 312 -5.62 30.66 -19.58
N TRP A 313 -6.86 30.17 -19.68
CA TRP A 313 -7.12 28.73 -19.76
C TRP A 313 -6.70 28.12 -21.10
N ASP A 314 -6.71 28.90 -22.19
CA ASP A 314 -6.25 28.47 -23.51
C ASP A 314 -4.74 28.13 -23.51
N LYS A 315 -3.95 28.71 -22.58
CA LYS A 315 -2.53 28.37 -22.37
C LYS A 315 -2.29 26.91 -21.98
N VAL A 316 -3.32 26.23 -21.47
CA VAL A 316 -3.25 24.78 -21.20
C VAL A 316 -3.02 23.98 -22.49
N MET A 317 -3.38 24.53 -23.64
CA MET A 317 -3.20 23.94 -24.96
C MET A 317 -1.86 24.35 -25.64
N ASP A 318 -1.02 25.14 -24.97
CA ASP A 318 0.30 25.53 -25.49
C ASP A 318 1.16 24.30 -25.85
N ASN A 319 2.00 24.43 -26.84
CA ASN A 319 2.83 23.37 -27.39
C ASN A 319 2.06 22.14 -27.97
N SER A 320 0.73 22.21 -28.09
CA SER A 320 -0.10 21.15 -28.66
C SER A 320 -0.56 21.47 -30.10
N ILE A 321 -1.11 20.46 -30.78
CA ILE A 321 -1.79 20.62 -32.08
C ILE A 321 -3.05 21.50 -31.95
N PHE A 322 -3.58 21.65 -30.75
CA PHE A 322 -4.77 22.45 -30.44
C PHE A 322 -4.48 23.92 -30.16
N TYR A 323 -3.21 24.34 -30.22
CA TYR A 323 -2.80 25.73 -30.02
C TYR A 323 -3.57 26.70 -30.91
N GLY A 324 -4.15 27.76 -30.33
CA GLY A 324 -4.94 28.78 -31.02
C GLY A 324 -6.41 28.42 -31.29
N TYR A 325 -6.87 27.23 -30.88
CA TYR A 325 -8.27 26.81 -31.04
C TYR A 325 -9.01 26.84 -29.69
N GLY A 326 -9.16 27.99 -29.04
CA GLY A 326 -9.80 28.13 -27.72
C GLY A 326 -11.20 27.48 -27.60
N ASN A 327 -11.97 27.45 -28.66
CA ASN A 327 -13.27 26.76 -28.70
C ASN A 327 -13.19 25.25 -28.47
N LEU A 328 -12.01 24.66 -28.59
CA LEU A 328 -11.77 23.21 -28.37
C LEU A 328 -11.27 22.89 -26.98
N LEU A 329 -11.15 23.84 -26.05
CA LEU A 329 -10.61 23.63 -24.70
C LEU A 329 -11.31 22.47 -23.99
N LEU A 330 -12.63 22.43 -23.96
CA LEU A 330 -13.37 21.34 -23.30
C LEU A 330 -13.11 19.97 -23.94
N VAL A 331 -13.02 19.93 -25.29
CA VAL A 331 -12.70 18.68 -26.01
C VAL A 331 -11.28 18.23 -25.69
N TYR A 332 -10.33 19.16 -25.70
CA TYR A 332 -8.95 18.90 -25.33
C TYR A 332 -8.85 18.34 -23.91
N LEU A 333 -9.46 18.99 -22.93
CA LEU A 333 -9.46 18.56 -21.53
C LEU A 333 -10.15 17.19 -21.36
N ALA A 334 -11.26 16.92 -22.06
CA ALA A 334 -11.92 15.61 -22.03
C ALA A 334 -11.02 14.49 -22.58
N LEU A 335 -10.29 14.77 -23.68
CA LEU A 335 -9.30 13.84 -24.23
C LEU A 335 -8.11 13.62 -23.27
N VAL A 336 -7.65 14.68 -22.61
CA VAL A 336 -6.60 14.59 -21.58
C VAL A 336 -7.06 13.69 -20.43
N VAL A 337 -8.30 13.83 -19.93
CA VAL A 337 -8.88 12.94 -18.91
C VAL A 337 -8.89 11.50 -19.40
N MET A 338 -9.31 11.27 -20.63
CA MET A 338 -9.37 9.94 -21.22
C MET A 338 -7.97 9.30 -21.35
N PHE A 339 -6.97 10.05 -21.84
CA PHE A 339 -5.65 9.52 -22.15
C PHE A 339 -4.67 9.53 -20.97
N LYS A 340 -4.91 10.24 -19.88
CA LYS A 340 -4.03 10.25 -18.70
C LYS A 340 -3.77 8.86 -18.15
N VAL A 341 -4.78 8.00 -18.09
CA VAL A 341 -4.63 6.62 -17.59
C VAL A 341 -3.70 5.81 -18.49
N PHE A 342 -3.76 6.00 -19.81
CA PHE A 342 -2.87 5.32 -20.76
C PHE A 342 -1.43 5.80 -20.60
N ALA A 343 -1.22 7.12 -20.44
CA ALA A 343 0.10 7.70 -20.22
C ALA A 343 0.73 7.21 -18.90
N THR A 344 -0.05 7.19 -17.81
CA THR A 344 0.39 6.70 -16.51
C THR A 344 0.73 5.20 -16.56
N SER A 345 -0.14 4.40 -17.18
CA SER A 345 0.09 2.96 -17.33
C SER A 345 1.25 2.64 -18.26
N ALA A 346 1.44 3.41 -19.34
CA ALA A 346 2.57 3.27 -20.26
C ALA A 346 3.91 3.61 -19.58
N THR A 347 3.94 4.63 -18.73
CA THR A 347 5.12 5.00 -17.93
C THR A 347 5.53 3.85 -17.02
N ASN A 348 4.61 3.37 -16.16
CA ASN A 348 4.91 2.32 -15.20
C ASN A 348 5.12 0.96 -15.89
N GLY A 349 4.30 0.62 -16.89
CA GLY A 349 4.40 -0.62 -17.66
C GLY A 349 5.66 -0.70 -18.53
N GLY A 350 6.15 0.44 -19.03
CA GLY A 350 7.39 0.57 -19.79
C GLY A 350 8.66 0.43 -18.97
N GLY A 351 8.57 0.49 -17.64
CA GLY A 351 9.72 0.37 -16.72
C GLY A 351 10.09 1.66 -16.00
N GLY A 352 9.27 2.71 -16.09
CA GLY A 352 9.35 3.89 -15.24
C GLY A 352 8.94 3.62 -13.80
N CYS A 353 9.21 4.58 -12.93
CA CYS A 353 8.90 4.51 -11.50
C CYS A 353 8.12 5.75 -11.07
N GLY A 354 6.86 5.56 -10.65
CA GLY A 354 6.04 6.64 -10.13
C GLY A 354 4.70 6.17 -9.58
N GLY A 355 3.98 7.11 -8.95
CA GLY A 355 2.70 6.91 -8.31
C GLY A 355 1.51 7.32 -9.17
N ILE A 356 0.32 6.99 -8.66
CA ILE A 356 -0.96 7.35 -9.27
C ILE A 356 -1.65 8.50 -8.54
N PHE A 357 -1.02 9.04 -7.52
CA PHE A 357 -1.58 10.08 -6.65
C PHE A 357 -1.74 11.39 -7.43
N ALA A 358 -0.64 11.99 -7.95
CA ALA A 358 -0.71 13.19 -8.79
C ALA A 358 -1.60 12.99 -10.04
N PRO A 359 -1.54 11.86 -10.77
CA PRO A 359 -2.52 11.56 -11.81
C PRO A 359 -3.97 11.64 -11.36
N SER A 360 -4.29 11.17 -10.15
CA SER A 360 -5.66 11.25 -9.60
C SER A 360 -6.07 12.69 -9.31
N LEU A 361 -5.19 13.49 -8.69
CA LEU A 361 -5.43 14.92 -8.45
C LEU A 361 -5.67 15.68 -9.77
N PHE A 362 -4.80 15.45 -10.73
CA PHE A 362 -4.86 16.05 -12.06
C PHE A 362 -6.19 15.73 -12.76
N LEU A 363 -6.60 14.48 -12.78
CA LEU A 363 -7.87 14.07 -13.37
C LEU A 363 -9.07 14.69 -12.64
N GLY A 364 -9.01 14.76 -11.31
CA GLY A 364 -10.03 15.38 -10.50
C GLY A 364 -10.19 16.87 -10.78
N CYS A 365 -9.06 17.59 -10.86
CA CYS A 365 -9.05 19.01 -11.21
C CYS A 365 -9.75 19.26 -12.55
N ILE A 366 -9.33 18.55 -13.59
CA ILE A 366 -9.89 18.71 -14.94
C ILE A 366 -11.36 18.28 -14.99
N ALA A 367 -11.72 17.16 -14.37
CA ALA A 367 -13.11 16.70 -14.34
C ALA A 367 -14.05 17.69 -13.64
N GLY A 368 -13.60 18.27 -12.51
CA GLY A 368 -14.35 19.31 -11.80
C GLY A 368 -14.48 20.59 -12.60
N PHE A 369 -13.41 21.03 -13.26
CA PHE A 369 -13.43 22.18 -14.16
C PHE A 369 -14.38 21.97 -15.35
N ILE A 370 -14.25 20.84 -16.06
CA ILE A 370 -15.15 20.50 -17.18
C ILE A 370 -16.63 20.52 -16.72
N PHE A 371 -16.90 19.89 -15.57
CA PHE A 371 -18.25 19.82 -15.02
C PHE A 371 -18.85 21.24 -14.81
N ALA A 372 -18.11 22.11 -14.12
CA ALA A 372 -18.58 23.47 -13.84
C ALA A 372 -18.75 24.28 -15.13
N HIS A 373 -17.74 24.27 -15.99
CA HIS A 373 -17.76 25.02 -17.26
C HIS A 373 -18.87 24.53 -18.20
N PHE A 374 -19.11 23.21 -18.27
CA PHE A 374 -20.22 22.64 -19.03
C PHE A 374 -21.59 23.09 -18.48
N CYS A 375 -21.80 23.04 -17.17
CA CYS A 375 -23.05 23.47 -16.53
C CYS A 375 -23.33 24.95 -16.78
N ASN A 376 -22.30 25.80 -16.72
CA ASN A 376 -22.43 27.23 -16.98
C ASN A 376 -22.74 27.52 -18.46
N GLY A 377 -22.05 26.83 -19.38
CA GLY A 377 -22.19 27.07 -20.83
C GLY A 377 -23.51 26.62 -21.44
N TYR A 378 -24.12 25.56 -20.94
CA TYR A 378 -25.36 24.99 -21.48
C TYR A 378 -26.64 25.37 -20.71
N SER A 379 -26.56 26.39 -19.83
CA SER A 379 -27.72 26.86 -19.04
C SER A 379 -28.49 25.76 -18.30
N LEU A 380 -27.75 24.69 -17.88
CA LEU A 380 -28.27 23.69 -16.94
C LEU A 380 -28.40 24.29 -15.54
N ALA A 381 -27.88 25.49 -15.36
CA ALA A 381 -27.91 26.29 -14.16
C ALA A 381 -29.30 26.41 -13.51
N PRO A 382 -30.43 26.64 -14.20
CA PRO A 382 -31.72 26.77 -13.53
C PRO A 382 -32.20 25.51 -12.82
N VAL A 383 -31.62 24.33 -13.18
CA VAL A 383 -31.97 23.03 -12.59
C VAL A 383 -31.03 22.66 -11.45
N ILE A 384 -29.77 23.09 -11.50
CA ILE A 384 -28.72 22.63 -10.59
C ILE A 384 -28.22 23.74 -9.65
N SER A 385 -27.98 24.98 -10.16
CA SER A 385 -27.65 26.21 -9.42
C SER A 385 -27.28 27.34 -10.41
N ASP A 386 -27.50 28.60 -10.05
CA ASP A 386 -27.00 29.75 -10.82
C ASP A 386 -25.48 29.90 -10.58
N ASN A 387 -24.72 29.99 -11.68
CA ASN A 387 -23.27 30.22 -11.74
C ASN A 387 -22.40 29.34 -10.82
N ILE A 388 -21.79 28.31 -11.39
CA ILE A 388 -20.91 27.36 -10.69
C ILE A 388 -19.46 27.83 -10.84
N PRO A 389 -18.73 28.15 -9.73
CA PRO A 389 -17.33 28.60 -9.81
C PRO A 389 -16.42 27.45 -10.27
N GLU A 390 -15.81 27.57 -11.46
CA GLU A 390 -14.96 26.54 -12.06
C GLU A 390 -13.79 26.16 -11.15
N LYS A 391 -13.14 27.15 -10.53
CA LYS A 391 -12.00 26.92 -9.63
C LYS A 391 -12.38 26.10 -8.39
N ASN A 392 -13.52 26.45 -7.74
CA ASN A 392 -13.99 25.70 -6.58
C ASN A 392 -14.29 24.25 -6.96
N PHE A 393 -14.97 24.03 -8.08
CA PHE A 393 -15.34 22.70 -8.55
C PHE A 393 -14.12 21.90 -9.04
N ALA A 394 -13.09 22.53 -9.57
CA ALA A 394 -11.81 21.89 -9.86
C ALA A 394 -11.17 21.32 -8.58
N LEU A 395 -11.14 22.10 -7.49
CA LEU A 395 -10.65 21.62 -6.18
C LEU A 395 -11.51 20.50 -5.60
N LEU A 396 -12.84 20.64 -5.67
CA LEU A 396 -13.77 19.59 -5.24
C LEU A 396 -13.56 18.30 -6.03
N GLY A 397 -13.35 18.41 -7.35
CA GLY A 397 -13.05 17.28 -8.20
C GLY A 397 -11.75 16.57 -7.81
N MET A 398 -10.70 17.31 -7.40
CA MET A 398 -9.45 16.72 -6.89
C MET A 398 -9.70 15.82 -5.68
N ALA A 399 -10.45 16.30 -4.69
CA ALA A 399 -10.80 15.52 -3.50
C ALA A 399 -11.69 14.32 -3.83
N GLY A 400 -12.69 14.49 -4.70
CA GLY A 400 -13.58 13.42 -5.15
C GLY A 400 -12.82 12.30 -5.88
N MET A 401 -11.91 12.66 -6.78
CA MET A 401 -11.12 11.68 -7.53
C MET A 401 -10.14 10.92 -6.62
N MET A 402 -9.49 11.60 -5.67
CA MET A 402 -8.65 10.98 -4.64
C MET A 402 -9.46 9.96 -3.84
N SER A 403 -10.62 10.36 -3.37
CA SER A 403 -11.53 9.51 -2.58
C SER A 403 -11.96 8.27 -3.36
N GLY A 404 -12.26 8.43 -4.65
CA GLY A 404 -12.67 7.33 -5.53
C GLY A 404 -11.55 6.35 -5.83
N VAL A 405 -10.35 6.82 -6.24
CA VAL A 405 -9.25 5.94 -6.66
C VAL A 405 -8.58 5.24 -5.48
N MET A 406 -8.36 5.97 -4.38
CA MET A 406 -7.58 5.47 -3.24
C MET A 406 -8.43 4.90 -2.12
N HIS A 407 -9.76 5.09 -2.16
CA HIS A 407 -10.68 4.78 -1.07
C HIS A 407 -10.30 5.51 0.22
N ALA A 408 -9.87 6.76 0.10
CA ALA A 408 -9.34 7.58 1.17
C ALA A 408 -10.02 8.96 1.19
N PRO A 409 -11.29 9.05 1.60
CA PRO A 409 -12.05 10.29 1.59
C PRO A 409 -11.47 11.35 2.53
N LEU A 410 -11.04 11.00 3.75
CA LEU A 410 -10.46 11.95 4.67
C LEU A 410 -9.12 12.49 4.15
N THR A 411 -8.30 11.63 3.56
CA THR A 411 -7.05 12.07 2.92
C THR A 411 -7.31 13.09 1.81
N GLY A 412 -8.32 12.86 0.96
CA GLY A 412 -8.71 13.80 -0.09
C GLY A 412 -9.15 15.14 0.47
N ILE A 413 -9.99 15.14 1.51
CA ILE A 413 -10.50 16.35 2.16
C ILE A 413 -9.38 17.19 2.76
N PHE A 414 -8.58 16.58 3.66
CA PHE A 414 -7.53 17.30 4.38
C PHE A 414 -6.38 17.72 3.45
N LEU A 415 -6.06 16.89 2.47
CA LEU A 415 -5.01 17.24 1.50
C LEU A 415 -5.37 18.50 0.72
N ILE A 416 -6.57 18.55 0.14
CA ILE A 416 -6.97 19.72 -0.66
C ILE A 416 -7.09 20.96 0.22
N ALA A 417 -7.64 20.84 1.43
CA ALA A 417 -7.68 21.95 2.37
C ALA A 417 -6.28 22.49 2.73
N GLU A 418 -5.31 21.60 3.00
CA GLU A 418 -3.94 22.02 3.32
C GLU A 418 -3.15 22.51 2.08
N LEU A 419 -3.39 21.94 0.89
CA LEU A 419 -2.75 22.38 -0.36
C LEU A 419 -3.18 23.78 -0.81
N THR A 420 -4.41 24.17 -0.47
CA THR A 420 -4.98 25.51 -0.78
C THR A 420 -4.79 26.52 0.35
N GLY A 421 -4.24 26.08 1.47
CA GLY A 421 -4.00 26.94 2.65
C GLY A 421 -5.26 27.36 3.39
N GLY A 422 -6.43 26.74 3.14
CA GLY A 422 -7.70 27.11 3.77
C GLY A 422 -8.69 25.96 3.93
N TYR A 423 -9.63 26.13 4.86
CA TYR A 423 -10.72 25.19 5.14
C TYR A 423 -12.09 25.70 4.70
N ASP A 424 -12.14 26.75 3.89
CA ASP A 424 -13.38 27.42 3.48
C ASP A 424 -14.32 26.50 2.68
N LEU A 425 -13.74 25.58 1.89
CA LEU A 425 -14.47 24.58 1.13
C LEU A 425 -14.64 23.24 1.86
N PHE A 426 -14.41 23.19 3.20
CA PHE A 426 -14.35 21.92 3.94
C PHE A 426 -15.66 21.11 3.84
N LEU A 427 -16.83 21.77 3.99
CA LEU A 427 -18.13 21.10 3.87
C LEU A 427 -18.36 20.51 2.46
N PRO A 428 -18.23 21.26 1.36
CA PRO A 428 -18.38 20.68 0.03
C PRO A 428 -17.29 19.64 -0.31
N LEU A 429 -16.05 19.76 0.22
CA LEU A 429 -15.02 18.73 0.10
C LEU A 429 -15.46 17.42 0.76
N MET A 430 -16.09 17.46 1.93
CA MET A 430 -16.66 16.27 2.56
C MET A 430 -17.76 15.64 1.71
N MET A 431 -18.68 16.45 1.18
CA MET A 431 -19.81 15.95 0.39
C MET A 431 -19.33 15.26 -0.90
N VAL A 432 -18.45 15.90 -1.67
CA VAL A 432 -17.93 15.34 -2.92
C VAL A 432 -17.11 14.07 -2.67
N SER A 433 -16.27 14.07 -1.62
CA SER A 433 -15.43 12.93 -1.27
C SER A 433 -16.24 11.70 -0.86
N VAL A 434 -17.25 11.89 0.01
CA VAL A 434 -18.14 10.80 0.43
C VAL A 434 -18.98 10.31 -0.75
N SER A 435 -19.53 11.20 -1.59
CA SER A 435 -20.32 10.81 -2.75
C SER A 435 -19.49 10.01 -3.76
N ALA A 436 -18.24 10.41 -4.03
CA ALA A 436 -17.34 9.70 -4.91
C ALA A 436 -16.95 8.32 -4.34
N TYR A 437 -16.63 8.26 -3.06
CA TYR A 437 -16.31 7.02 -2.36
C TYR A 437 -17.48 6.03 -2.39
N LEU A 438 -18.69 6.47 -2.05
CA LEU A 438 -19.87 5.61 -2.09
C LEU A 438 -20.16 5.10 -3.50
N THR A 439 -19.95 5.94 -4.52
CA THR A 439 -20.14 5.56 -5.91
C THR A 439 -19.18 4.45 -6.35
N ILE A 440 -17.89 4.59 -6.08
CA ILE A 440 -16.89 3.58 -6.48
C ILE A 440 -17.08 2.27 -5.71
N MET A 441 -17.43 2.33 -4.41
CA MET A 441 -17.62 1.16 -3.57
C MET A 441 -18.72 0.21 -4.08
N ILE A 442 -19.68 0.69 -4.85
CA ILE A 442 -20.70 -0.17 -5.48
C ILE A 442 -20.06 -1.15 -6.48
N PHE A 443 -18.99 -0.74 -7.14
CA PHE A 443 -18.36 -1.49 -8.23
C PHE A 443 -17.04 -2.15 -7.83
N GLU A 444 -16.25 -1.50 -6.99
CA GLU A 444 -14.90 -1.95 -6.59
C GLU A 444 -14.76 -1.87 -5.06
N PRO A 445 -14.77 -3.00 -4.34
CA PRO A 445 -14.72 -3.00 -2.87
C PRO A 445 -13.31 -2.70 -2.32
N HIS A 446 -12.29 -2.71 -3.15
CA HIS A 446 -10.89 -2.50 -2.77
C HIS A 446 -10.27 -1.35 -3.55
N SER A 447 -9.44 -0.54 -2.86
CA SER A 447 -8.66 0.50 -3.54
C SER A 447 -7.68 -0.10 -4.54
N ILE A 448 -7.22 0.68 -5.50
CA ILE A 448 -6.24 0.26 -6.49
C ILE A 448 -4.93 -0.26 -5.83
N TYR A 449 -4.58 0.22 -4.63
CA TYR A 449 -3.39 -0.22 -3.89
C TYR A 449 -3.57 -1.58 -3.22
N SER A 450 -4.74 -1.82 -2.63
CA SER A 450 -5.04 -3.04 -1.88
C SER A 450 -5.57 -4.18 -2.74
N MET A 451 -6.13 -3.87 -3.92
CA MET A 451 -6.75 -4.85 -4.83
C MET A 451 -5.82 -6.02 -5.17
N ARG A 452 -4.53 -5.75 -5.40
CA ARG A 452 -3.55 -6.80 -5.76
C ARG A 452 -3.26 -7.75 -4.61
N LEU A 453 -3.24 -7.24 -3.38
CA LEU A 453 -3.05 -8.04 -2.17
C LEU A 453 -4.34 -8.82 -1.86
N ALA A 454 -5.50 -8.19 -2.05
CA ALA A 454 -6.79 -8.84 -1.87
C ALA A 454 -6.96 -10.03 -2.83
N GLN A 455 -6.60 -9.88 -4.13
CA GLN A 455 -6.65 -10.96 -5.11
C GLN A 455 -5.75 -12.15 -4.77
N LYS A 456 -4.66 -11.94 -4.02
CA LYS A 456 -3.75 -13.00 -3.55
C LYS A 456 -4.12 -13.54 -2.17
N GLY A 457 -5.15 -13.00 -1.51
CA GLY A 457 -5.49 -13.34 -0.13
C GLY A 457 -4.44 -12.88 0.90
N GLU A 458 -3.61 -11.89 0.54
CA GLU A 458 -2.49 -11.40 1.35
C GLU A 458 -2.81 -10.08 2.06
N LEU A 459 -4.02 -9.54 1.88
CA LEU A 459 -4.46 -8.29 2.49
C LEU A 459 -4.90 -8.52 3.94
N VAL A 460 -4.19 -7.91 4.88
CA VAL A 460 -4.63 -7.81 6.28
C VAL A 460 -5.59 -6.62 6.36
N THR A 461 -6.88 -6.91 6.54
CA THR A 461 -7.92 -5.89 6.75
C THR A 461 -8.14 -5.67 8.25
N HIS A 462 -8.88 -4.60 8.61
CA HIS A 462 -9.30 -4.30 10.00
C HIS A 462 -10.13 -5.41 10.69
N HIS A 463 -10.43 -6.53 10.03
CA HIS A 463 -10.95 -7.72 10.67
C HIS A 463 -9.83 -8.40 11.48
N LYS A 464 -9.70 -7.99 12.75
CA LYS A 464 -8.69 -8.47 13.71
C LYS A 464 -8.59 -9.99 13.72
N ASP A 465 -9.70 -10.68 13.59
CA ASP A 465 -9.79 -12.14 13.62
C ASP A 465 -9.05 -12.81 12.44
N LYS A 466 -9.22 -12.32 11.22
CA LYS A 466 -8.51 -12.86 10.05
C LYS A 466 -7.02 -12.51 10.05
N SER A 467 -6.67 -11.33 10.55
CA SER A 467 -5.30 -10.85 10.62
C SER A 467 -4.44 -11.68 11.57
N VAL A 468 -5.00 -12.04 12.73
CA VAL A 468 -4.32 -12.88 13.73
C VAL A 468 -4.06 -14.28 13.18
N LEU A 469 -5.05 -14.90 12.53
CA LEU A 469 -4.89 -16.22 11.91
C LEU A 469 -3.81 -16.23 10.81
N THR A 470 -3.70 -15.13 10.06
CA THR A 470 -2.69 -15.01 8.99
C THR A 470 -1.26 -14.87 9.53
N LEU A 471 -1.09 -14.36 10.74
CA LEU A 471 0.22 -14.19 11.39
C LEU A 471 0.70 -15.45 12.13
N MET A 472 -0.21 -16.39 12.42
CA MET A 472 0.13 -17.65 13.09
C MET A 472 0.77 -18.63 12.09
N ASN A 473 1.90 -19.24 12.50
CA ASN A 473 2.56 -20.30 11.74
C ASN A 473 2.26 -21.66 12.37
N ILE A 474 1.88 -22.65 11.56
CA ILE A 474 1.61 -24.02 12.01
C ILE A 474 2.82 -24.59 12.74
N GLU A 475 4.04 -24.39 12.23
CA GLU A 475 5.28 -24.88 12.85
C GLU A 475 5.46 -24.45 14.31
N SER A 476 4.95 -23.27 14.69
CA SER A 476 5.06 -22.74 16.06
C SER A 476 4.08 -23.35 17.06
N VAL A 477 3.04 -24.03 16.57
CA VAL A 477 1.94 -24.57 17.38
C VAL A 477 1.80 -26.09 17.27
N VAL A 478 2.62 -26.75 16.45
CA VAL A 478 2.65 -28.22 16.34
C VAL A 478 3.27 -28.81 17.59
N GLU A 479 2.57 -29.77 18.18
CA GLU A 479 3.05 -30.59 19.30
C GLU A 479 3.67 -31.88 18.77
N THR A 480 4.92 -32.14 19.15
CA THR A 480 5.69 -33.30 18.70
C THR A 480 5.88 -34.38 19.79
N ASP A 481 5.38 -34.16 21.01
CA ASP A 481 5.51 -35.03 22.16
C ASP A 481 4.44 -36.16 22.13
N PHE A 482 4.46 -36.95 21.04
CA PHE A 482 3.57 -38.10 20.85
C PHE A 482 4.39 -39.34 20.45
N GLU A 483 4.18 -40.45 21.16
CA GLU A 483 4.84 -41.72 20.86
C GLU A 483 4.22 -42.36 19.60
N GLN A 484 5.07 -42.70 18.63
CA GLN A 484 4.67 -43.30 17.37
C GLN A 484 4.60 -44.83 17.53
N VAL A 485 3.64 -45.46 16.83
CA VAL A 485 3.45 -46.89 16.78
C VAL A 485 3.37 -47.38 15.32
N HIS A 486 3.68 -48.65 15.10
CA HIS A 486 3.61 -49.24 13.77
C HIS A 486 2.40 -50.18 13.68
N PRO A 487 1.79 -50.36 12.48
CA PRO A 487 0.61 -51.20 12.30
C PRO A 487 0.85 -52.67 12.64
N GLU A 488 2.10 -53.12 12.62
CA GLU A 488 2.51 -54.47 12.90
C GLU A 488 2.72 -54.75 14.41
N ASN A 489 2.83 -53.68 15.22
CA ASN A 489 2.96 -53.84 16.66
C ASN A 489 1.75 -54.59 17.24
N ASP A 490 1.99 -55.52 18.16
CA ASP A 490 0.92 -56.19 18.86
C ASP A 490 0.35 -55.36 20.01
N LEU A 491 -0.82 -55.76 20.57
CA LEU A 491 -1.46 -55.02 21.65
C LEU A 491 -0.56 -54.97 22.90
N GLY A 492 0.28 -55.98 23.15
CA GLY A 492 1.18 -56.00 24.30
C GLY A 492 2.31 -54.96 24.15
N GLU A 493 2.83 -54.76 22.92
CA GLU A 493 3.79 -53.71 22.63
C GLU A 493 3.12 -52.32 22.74
N MET A 494 1.90 -52.17 22.26
CA MET A 494 1.12 -50.96 22.41
C MET A 494 0.92 -50.58 23.88
N VAL A 495 0.59 -51.53 24.74
CA VAL A 495 0.45 -51.31 26.21
C VAL A 495 1.76 -50.81 26.83
N LYS A 496 2.93 -51.31 26.37
CA LYS A 496 4.22 -50.81 26.85
C LYS A 496 4.47 -49.36 26.41
N VAL A 497 4.05 -48.99 25.20
CA VAL A 497 4.10 -47.58 24.72
C VAL A 497 3.17 -46.71 25.55
N ILE A 498 1.92 -47.13 25.75
CA ILE A 498 0.92 -46.42 26.60
C ILE A 498 1.47 -46.17 28.01
N SER A 499 2.12 -47.14 28.62
CA SER A 499 2.63 -47.02 29.99
C SER A 499 3.72 -45.95 30.16
N LYS A 500 4.39 -45.54 29.09
CA LYS A 500 5.44 -44.51 29.06
C LYS A 500 4.95 -43.19 28.53
N ALA A 501 3.89 -43.21 27.73
CA ALA A 501 3.37 -42.04 27.05
C ALA A 501 2.68 -41.06 28.01
N LYS A 502 2.82 -39.79 27.72
CA LYS A 502 2.12 -38.70 28.43
C LYS A 502 0.82 -38.30 27.75
N ARG A 503 0.55 -38.82 26.57
CA ARG A 503 -0.57 -38.46 25.71
C ARG A 503 -1.48 -39.64 25.45
N ASN A 504 -2.75 -39.37 25.17
CA ASN A 504 -3.80 -40.39 25.00
C ASN A 504 -4.07 -40.73 23.52
N MET A 505 -3.24 -40.23 22.61
CA MET A 505 -3.36 -40.40 21.16
C MET A 505 -2.02 -40.80 20.58
N PHE A 506 -2.04 -41.79 19.68
CA PHE A 506 -0.84 -42.41 19.13
C PHE A 506 -0.93 -42.40 17.60
N PRO A 507 -0.01 -41.74 16.89
CA PRO A 507 0.05 -41.81 15.45
C PRO A 507 0.58 -43.17 15.01
N VAL A 508 -0.10 -43.80 14.03
CA VAL A 508 0.32 -45.05 13.41
C VAL A 508 1.03 -44.72 12.12
N VAL A 509 2.32 -45.04 12.05
CA VAL A 509 3.17 -44.72 10.91
C VAL A 509 3.79 -45.97 10.31
N ASP A 510 4.05 -45.92 8.99
CA ASP A 510 4.81 -46.99 8.33
C ASP A 510 6.32 -46.87 8.55
N ALA A 511 7.11 -47.78 7.98
CA ALA A 511 8.57 -47.77 8.05
C ALA A 511 9.22 -46.53 7.40
N ARG A 512 8.46 -45.75 6.60
CA ARG A 512 8.92 -44.51 5.95
C ARG A 512 8.48 -43.27 6.71
N GLY A 513 7.71 -43.43 7.81
CA GLY A 513 7.14 -42.33 8.60
C GLY A 513 5.85 -41.75 8.03
N VAL A 514 5.24 -42.40 7.04
CA VAL A 514 3.95 -41.97 6.47
C VAL A 514 2.81 -42.29 7.46
N LEU A 515 1.93 -41.34 7.69
CA LEU A 515 0.79 -41.50 8.61
C LEU A 515 -0.28 -42.41 7.99
N LEU A 516 -0.49 -43.57 8.59
CA LEU A 516 -1.54 -44.53 8.18
C LEU A 516 -2.85 -44.30 8.93
N GLY A 517 -2.78 -44.01 10.23
CA GLY A 517 -3.94 -43.85 11.09
C GLY A 517 -3.57 -43.30 12.46
N ILE A 518 -4.51 -43.32 13.37
CA ILE A 518 -4.32 -42.95 14.79
C ILE A 518 -4.95 -44.00 15.69
N VAL A 519 -4.42 -44.17 16.89
CA VAL A 519 -5.06 -44.94 17.97
C VAL A 519 -5.36 -43.97 19.09
N VAL A 520 -6.61 -43.97 19.54
CA VAL A 520 -7.07 -43.22 20.71
C VAL A 520 -7.18 -44.17 21.89
N LEU A 521 -6.61 -43.80 23.03
CA LEU A 521 -6.59 -44.66 24.23
C LEU A 521 -8.00 -45.06 24.66
N ASP A 522 -8.98 -44.16 24.54
CA ASP A 522 -10.36 -44.43 24.93
C ASP A 522 -11.00 -45.55 24.10
N ASP A 523 -10.67 -45.69 22.84
CA ASP A 523 -11.21 -46.70 21.94
C ASP A 523 -10.71 -48.12 22.29
N ILE A 524 -9.50 -48.22 22.84
CA ILE A 524 -8.87 -49.50 23.18
C ILE A 524 -8.88 -49.79 24.68
N ARG A 525 -9.45 -48.93 25.51
CA ARG A 525 -9.46 -49.05 26.98
C ARG A 525 -10.01 -50.40 27.47
N ASN A 526 -11.00 -50.96 26.76
CA ASN A 526 -11.64 -52.23 27.12
C ASN A 526 -10.72 -53.47 26.89
N ILE A 527 -9.71 -53.37 26.05
CA ILE A 527 -8.88 -54.51 25.62
C ILE A 527 -7.47 -54.46 26.22
N ILE A 528 -6.97 -53.27 26.63
CA ILE A 528 -5.58 -53.11 27.12
C ILE A 528 -5.32 -53.87 28.43
N PHE A 529 -6.34 -54.20 29.24
CA PHE A 529 -6.20 -54.93 30.49
C PHE A 529 -6.38 -56.44 30.31
N ARG A 530 -6.62 -56.94 29.09
CA ARG A 530 -6.84 -58.35 28.81
C ARG A 530 -5.56 -58.95 28.20
N GLN A 531 -4.72 -59.54 29.06
CA GLN A 531 -3.43 -60.08 28.65
C GLN A 531 -3.51 -61.22 27.61
N GLU A 532 -4.62 -61.97 27.61
CA GLU A 532 -4.90 -63.03 26.63
C GLU A 532 -5.04 -62.49 25.18
N LEU A 533 -5.25 -61.18 25.01
CA LEU A 533 -5.43 -60.53 23.71
C LEU A 533 -4.12 -59.92 23.16
N TYR A 534 -3.04 -59.87 23.97
CA TYR A 534 -1.84 -59.13 23.62
C TYR A 534 -1.21 -59.56 22.31
N HIS A 535 -1.13 -60.85 22.03
CA HIS A 535 -0.57 -61.38 20.79
C HIS A 535 -1.60 -61.70 19.72
N ARG A 536 -2.91 -61.39 19.95
CA ARG A 536 -4.00 -61.68 19.00
C ARG A 536 -4.37 -60.49 18.12
N PHE A 537 -4.13 -59.29 18.61
CA PHE A 537 -4.52 -58.06 17.92
C PHE A 537 -3.30 -57.22 17.61
N THR A 538 -3.18 -56.76 16.38
CA THR A 538 -2.21 -55.79 15.92
C THR A 538 -2.82 -54.39 15.88
N VAL A 539 -1.95 -53.37 16.00
CA VAL A 539 -2.33 -51.95 15.93
C VAL A 539 -3.09 -51.65 14.63
N GLY A 540 -2.72 -52.27 13.52
CA GLY A 540 -3.43 -52.10 12.23
C GLY A 540 -4.89 -52.53 12.23
N ARG A 541 -5.37 -53.36 13.21
CA ARG A 541 -6.76 -53.80 13.33
C ARG A 541 -7.67 -52.83 14.11
N PHE A 542 -7.09 -52.02 15.00
CA PHE A 542 -7.87 -51.08 15.84
C PHE A 542 -7.50 -49.63 15.62
N MET A 543 -6.53 -49.34 14.72
CA MET A 543 -6.31 -47.98 14.29
C MET A 543 -7.50 -47.45 13.52
N VAL A 544 -7.75 -46.15 13.64
CA VAL A 544 -8.79 -45.43 12.90
C VAL A 544 -8.17 -44.39 11.99
N VAL A 545 -8.84 -44.11 10.86
CA VAL A 545 -8.44 -43.04 9.98
C VAL A 545 -8.78 -41.71 10.66
N PRO A 546 -7.84 -40.75 10.75
CA PRO A 546 -8.15 -39.46 11.35
C PRO A 546 -9.21 -38.73 10.51
N PRO A 547 -10.13 -37.96 11.15
CA PRO A 547 -11.23 -37.31 10.45
C PRO A 547 -10.75 -36.25 9.45
N ALA A 548 -9.56 -35.68 9.64
CA ALA A 548 -8.85 -34.84 8.69
C ALA A 548 -7.34 -34.87 8.99
N ARG A 549 -6.55 -34.47 7.97
CA ARG A 549 -5.10 -34.24 8.09
C ARG A 549 -4.82 -32.77 7.83
N ILE A 550 -3.87 -32.20 8.55
CA ILE A 550 -3.37 -30.85 8.36
C ILE A 550 -2.05 -30.96 7.64
N HIS A 551 -1.89 -30.27 6.51
CA HIS A 551 -0.59 -30.13 5.86
C HIS A 551 0.17 -28.97 6.50
N ILE A 552 1.48 -29.11 6.62
CA ILE A 552 2.32 -28.09 7.27
C ILE A 552 2.28 -26.74 6.52
N ASP A 553 1.96 -26.79 5.23
CA ASP A 553 1.81 -25.62 4.35
C ASP A 553 0.38 -25.03 4.34
N ASP A 554 -0.58 -25.64 5.05
CA ASP A 554 -1.95 -25.12 5.16
C ASP A 554 -1.95 -23.74 5.83
N SER A 555 -2.91 -22.88 5.46
CA SER A 555 -3.15 -21.63 6.20
C SER A 555 -3.84 -21.92 7.52
N MET A 556 -3.61 -21.08 8.55
CA MET A 556 -4.31 -21.25 9.83
C MET A 556 -5.84 -21.10 9.72
N GLU A 557 -6.33 -20.38 8.71
CA GLU A 557 -7.77 -20.29 8.39
C GLU A 557 -8.29 -21.65 7.92
N GLU A 558 -7.54 -22.35 7.09
CA GLU A 558 -7.84 -23.72 6.64
C GLU A 558 -7.82 -24.72 7.80
N VAL A 559 -6.85 -24.58 8.69
CA VAL A 559 -6.74 -25.39 9.92
C VAL A 559 -7.99 -25.22 10.81
N MET A 560 -8.40 -23.98 11.05
CA MET A 560 -9.61 -23.70 11.84
C MET A 560 -10.87 -24.26 11.19
N ARG A 561 -10.98 -24.17 9.86
CA ARG A 561 -12.09 -24.77 9.10
C ARG A 561 -12.11 -26.28 9.29
N LYS A 562 -10.96 -26.97 9.17
CA LYS A 562 -10.86 -28.42 9.39
C LYS A 562 -11.29 -28.82 10.82
N PHE A 563 -10.91 -28.04 11.83
CA PHE A 563 -11.38 -28.25 13.21
C PHE A 563 -12.89 -28.06 13.37
N ASP A 564 -13.47 -27.06 12.70
CA ASP A 564 -14.90 -26.78 12.80
C ASP A 564 -15.76 -27.79 12.04
N GLU A 565 -15.29 -28.28 10.90
CA GLU A 565 -15.96 -29.31 10.10
C GLU A 565 -15.92 -30.69 10.80
N THR A 566 -14.76 -31.06 11.34
CA THR A 566 -14.55 -32.39 11.94
C THR A 566 -14.98 -32.48 13.38
N LYS A 567 -15.16 -31.34 14.09
CA LYS A 567 -15.39 -31.28 15.55
C LYS A 567 -14.28 -31.95 16.37
N ALA A 568 -13.15 -32.30 15.77
CA ALA A 568 -12.04 -32.94 16.46
C ALA A 568 -11.33 -31.96 17.42
N TRP A 569 -10.75 -32.49 18.49
CA TRP A 569 -9.92 -31.73 19.42
C TRP A 569 -8.45 -31.72 19.02
N ASN A 570 -7.99 -32.75 18.33
CA ASN A 570 -6.65 -32.90 17.85
C ASN A 570 -6.67 -33.45 16.42
N LEU A 571 -5.85 -32.89 15.54
CA LEU A 571 -5.67 -33.36 14.18
C LEU A 571 -4.16 -33.59 13.90
N PRO A 572 -3.80 -34.67 13.18
CA PRO A 572 -2.42 -34.95 12.83
C PRO A 572 -1.93 -33.98 11.75
N VAL A 573 -0.65 -33.58 11.86
CA VAL A 573 0.06 -32.74 10.91
C VAL A 573 1.00 -33.60 10.08
N VAL A 574 0.97 -33.42 8.76
CA VAL A 574 1.80 -34.13 7.79
C VAL A 574 2.50 -33.15 6.85
N ASP A 575 3.59 -33.61 6.22
CA ASP A 575 4.22 -32.86 5.13
C ASP A 575 3.65 -33.22 3.76
N GLY A 576 4.23 -32.66 2.69
CA GLY A 576 3.82 -32.91 1.30
C GLY A 576 3.99 -34.37 0.83
N GLU A 577 4.70 -35.24 1.58
CA GLU A 577 4.85 -36.67 1.35
C GLU A 577 3.99 -37.51 2.30
N ASP A 578 2.99 -36.92 2.98
CA ASP A 578 2.14 -37.54 4.02
C ASP A 578 2.93 -38.08 5.25
N LYS A 579 4.18 -37.64 5.46
CA LYS A 579 4.97 -38.01 6.63
C LYS A 579 4.48 -37.26 7.85
N TYR A 580 4.33 -37.97 8.96
CA TYR A 580 3.89 -37.44 10.24
C TYR A 580 4.88 -36.43 10.82
N LYS A 581 4.40 -35.26 11.26
CA LYS A 581 5.20 -34.19 11.89
C LYS A 581 4.80 -33.91 13.34
N GLY A 582 3.56 -34.22 13.71
CA GLY A 582 3.04 -33.93 15.05
C GLY A 582 1.52 -33.89 15.06
N PHE A 583 0.96 -33.39 16.15
CA PHE A 583 -0.46 -33.08 16.25
C PHE A 583 -0.67 -31.59 16.48
N LEU A 584 -1.81 -31.12 16.05
CA LEU A 584 -2.31 -29.79 16.35
C LEU A 584 -3.54 -29.92 17.24
N SER A 585 -3.50 -29.25 18.40
CA SER A 585 -4.61 -29.23 19.33
C SER A 585 -5.44 -27.95 19.14
N LYS A 586 -6.80 -28.10 19.08
CA LYS A 586 -7.70 -26.94 19.00
C LYS A 586 -7.48 -25.96 20.16
N SER A 587 -7.15 -26.46 21.35
CA SER A 587 -6.90 -25.63 22.53
C SER A 587 -5.61 -24.80 22.40
N ILE A 588 -4.52 -25.36 21.86
CA ILE A 588 -3.29 -24.61 21.64
C ILE A 588 -3.49 -23.55 20.57
N VAL A 589 -4.14 -23.90 19.45
CA VAL A 589 -4.46 -22.95 18.41
C VAL A 589 -5.26 -21.79 18.97
N LEU A 590 -6.32 -22.05 19.75
CA LEU A 590 -7.14 -21.01 20.37
C LEU A 590 -6.38 -20.19 21.43
N ASN A 591 -5.51 -20.82 22.22
CA ASN A 591 -4.70 -20.10 23.21
C ASN A 591 -3.67 -19.19 22.53
N THR A 592 -2.96 -19.69 21.52
CA THR A 592 -2.03 -18.88 20.74
C THR A 592 -2.76 -17.76 20.00
N TYR A 593 -3.94 -18.05 19.43
CA TYR A 593 -4.82 -17.05 18.84
C TYR A 593 -5.21 -15.95 19.85
N ARG A 594 -5.66 -16.33 21.05
CA ARG A 594 -5.98 -15.36 22.12
C ARG A 594 -4.77 -14.55 22.56
N GLN A 595 -3.61 -15.19 22.73
CA GLN A 595 -2.38 -14.52 23.09
C GLN A 595 -1.99 -13.49 22.01
N THR A 596 -1.98 -13.92 20.76
CA THR A 596 -1.69 -13.04 19.62
C THR A 596 -2.74 -11.92 19.49
N LEU A 597 -4.01 -12.21 19.78
CA LEU A 597 -5.09 -11.20 19.78
C LEU A 597 -4.94 -10.22 20.95
N VAL A 598 -4.54 -10.68 22.14
CA VAL A 598 -4.24 -9.83 23.30
C VAL A 598 -3.03 -8.96 22.98
N ASP A 599 -1.95 -9.54 22.47
CA ASP A 599 -0.76 -8.81 22.04
C ASP A 599 -1.08 -7.75 20.94
N PHE A 600 -2.18 -7.95 20.18
CA PHE A 600 -2.73 -7.00 19.22
C PHE A 600 -3.76 -6.02 19.81
N SER A 601 -4.36 -6.31 20.97
CA SER A 601 -5.48 -5.53 21.52
C SER A 601 -5.19 -4.84 22.85
N GLU A 602 -4.09 -5.18 23.55
CA GLU A 602 -3.68 -4.46 24.75
C GLU A 602 -2.92 -3.17 24.37
N ASP A 603 -3.74 -2.11 24.16
CA ASP A 603 -3.50 -0.73 24.59
C ASP A 603 -4.81 0.07 24.58
#